data_594dad6ed4451488156dd84618bad5c4
#
_entry.id   594dad6ed4451488156dd84618bad5c4
#
_cell.length_a   1.000
_cell.length_b   1.000
_cell.length_c   1.000
_cell.angle_alpha   90.00
_cell.angle_beta   90.00
_cell.angle_gamma   90.00
#
_symmetry.space_group_name_H-M   'P 1'
#
loop_
_entity.id
_entity.type
_entity.pdbx_description
1 polymer ?
#
loop_
_entity_poly.entity_id
_entity_poly.type
_entity_poly.pdbx_seq_one_letter_code
_entity_poly.pdbx_strand_id
1 'polypeptide(L)'
;MMVSRKLFLLFLCLPAIFSSCTGRFVDINRPGSKLSPDELKRDNYAVGSFLIQMQGVAFPEQENAYQTMIDFVGNYLGRYTTYTKELPKNHTLFNASNAWCAWPASYAPPIVSAFNEVVKLNGKENVTYAWALILRAQAFLRFTDIYGPFPLSMNNGSDEVYSSQRDIYLQLINDLNEATTLIVSDTHLAQERETFAPYDLVYKGDFNQWRKFANSLKLRIAVRISNVEPVMARSLAEQAVRDGVIEENEDNCTISYHKSGLWTTAVSWGDSRICADIESYMTGYKDPRMSKYFLQPISTGVRRFIGCRAGAPIGSNVVAKRLYSTVNVSQTTPGIWLTASEMAFCKAEGVLRGWNMGGGTTKEYYEEGIRRSFSQWDVDGVATYLMDNTSTETNYIDVIGGYGGDAGKVSTITIKWDDNATMAEKMERLITQKWIALYPNGQEAWNEIRRTGYPHIFALPQSTNGYTLLTPNRIPFDKNQQIYNRQNYTRAVELLGGPDDYATRMWWQR
;
A
#
# COMPACT_ATOMS: atom_id res chain seq x y z
N MET A 1 21.78 64.62 -62.90
CA MET A 1 20.59 63.77 -63.00
C MET A 1 20.97 62.30 -63.19
N MET A 2 21.76 61.74 -62.29
CA MET A 2 22.25 60.34 -62.35
C MET A 2 22.42 59.66 -60.97
N VAL A 3 21.49 59.94 -60.06
CA VAL A 3 21.53 59.34 -58.73
C VAL A 3 20.27 58.46 -58.44
N SER A 4 19.25 58.49 -59.35
CA SER A 4 17.96 57.86 -59.08
C SER A 4 17.84 56.37 -59.49
N ARG A 5 18.76 55.84 -60.32
CA ARG A 5 18.61 54.42 -60.76
C ARG A 5 19.27 53.36 -59.93
N LYS A 6 20.26 53.70 -59.12
CA LYS A 6 20.92 52.74 -58.24
C LYS A 6 20.17 52.51 -56.91
N LEU A 7 19.34 53.47 -56.49
CA LEU A 7 18.54 53.34 -55.26
C LEU A 7 17.30 52.47 -55.45
N PHE A 8 16.75 52.40 -56.69
CA PHE A 8 15.56 51.61 -56.98
C PHE A 8 15.85 50.11 -57.12
N LEU A 9 17.05 49.72 -57.50
CA LEU A 9 17.48 48.33 -57.57
C LEU A 9 17.82 47.77 -56.17
N LEU A 10 18.17 48.61 -55.20
CA LEU A 10 18.43 48.19 -53.82
C LEU A 10 17.13 47.91 -53.02
N PHE A 11 16.02 48.59 -53.41
CA PHE A 11 14.71 48.40 -52.79
C PHE A 11 13.93 47.21 -53.36
N LEU A 12 14.27 46.70 -54.55
CA LEU A 12 13.63 45.51 -55.10
C LEU A 12 14.26 44.19 -54.60
N CYS A 13 15.47 44.22 -54.06
CA CYS A 13 16.12 43.03 -53.50
C CYS A 13 15.86 42.79 -51.96
N LEU A 14 15.27 43.78 -51.28
CA LEU A 14 14.97 43.63 -49.84
C LEU A 14 13.81 42.69 -49.50
N PRO A 15 12.74 42.51 -50.31
CA PRO A 15 11.68 41.56 -49.96
C PRO A 15 12.05 40.10 -50.17
N ALA A 16 13.08 39.79 -50.95
CA ALA A 16 13.47 38.42 -51.26
C ALA A 16 14.33 37.75 -50.16
N ILE A 17 14.80 38.53 -49.17
CA ILE A 17 15.63 38.00 -48.08
C ILE A 17 14.79 37.62 -46.85
N PHE A 18 13.52 38.06 -46.78
CA PHE A 18 12.64 37.77 -45.64
C PHE A 18 11.69 36.57 -45.82
N SER A 19 11.69 35.89 -46.97
CA SER A 19 10.79 34.77 -47.23
C SER A 19 11.43 33.37 -47.07
N SER A 20 12.60 33.28 -46.44
CA SER A 20 13.33 32.02 -46.40
C SER A 20 13.76 31.60 -44.99
N CYS A 21 12.86 31.52 -44.00
CA CYS A 21 13.19 30.78 -42.78
C CYS A 21 11.99 30.52 -41.85
N THR A 22 10.75 30.63 -42.33
CA THR A 22 9.60 30.34 -41.45
C THR A 22 9.14 28.87 -41.48
N GLY A 23 9.57 28.09 -42.47
CA GLY A 23 9.18 26.68 -42.63
C GLY A 23 9.74 25.74 -41.57
N ARG A 24 10.79 26.12 -40.84
CA ARG A 24 11.42 25.31 -39.77
C ARG A 24 11.42 26.01 -38.41
N PHE A 25 10.66 27.09 -38.26
CA PHE A 25 10.65 27.86 -37.00
C PHE A 25 10.15 27.02 -35.80
N VAL A 26 9.19 26.14 -36.07
CA VAL A 26 8.66 25.19 -35.07
C VAL A 26 9.72 24.17 -34.68
N ASP A 27 10.50 23.65 -35.63
CA ASP A 27 11.53 22.64 -35.38
C ASP A 27 12.77 23.23 -34.70
N ILE A 28 13.17 24.46 -35.04
CA ILE A 28 14.33 25.15 -34.46
C ILE A 28 14.03 25.63 -33.03
N ASN A 29 12.80 26.04 -32.74
CA ASN A 29 12.40 26.49 -31.40
C ASN A 29 11.86 25.36 -30.50
N ARG A 30 11.93 24.13 -30.95
CA ARG A 30 11.57 23.00 -30.13
C ARG A 30 12.68 22.77 -29.10
N PRO A 31 12.38 22.85 -27.79
CA PRO A 31 13.37 22.44 -26.79
C PRO A 31 13.81 21.01 -27.09
N GLY A 32 15.11 20.76 -27.27
CA GLY A 32 15.65 19.44 -27.60
C GLY A 32 15.34 18.34 -26.54
N SER A 33 14.71 18.73 -25.45
CA SER A 33 14.21 17.84 -24.39
C SER A 33 12.73 17.46 -24.51
N LYS A 34 11.99 17.97 -25.53
CA LYS A 34 10.57 17.63 -25.72
C LYS A 34 10.40 16.68 -26.88
N LEU A 35 9.87 15.50 -26.62
CA LEU A 35 9.47 14.53 -27.65
C LEU A 35 8.35 15.11 -28.52
N SER A 36 8.35 14.78 -29.81
CA SER A 36 7.27 15.15 -30.73
C SER A 36 6.01 14.34 -30.44
N PRO A 37 4.82 14.79 -30.85
CA PRO A 37 3.60 13.98 -30.76
C PRO A 37 3.74 12.61 -31.45
N ASP A 38 4.52 12.52 -32.55
CA ASP A 38 4.75 11.25 -33.26
C ASP A 38 5.76 10.35 -32.53
N GLU A 39 6.78 10.93 -31.89
CA GLU A 39 7.70 10.18 -31.00
C GLU A 39 6.99 9.68 -29.74
N LEU A 40 6.02 10.45 -29.21
CA LEU A 40 5.19 10.03 -28.08
C LEU A 40 4.24 8.88 -28.42
N LYS A 41 3.82 8.76 -29.67
CA LYS A 41 3.00 7.62 -30.15
C LYS A 41 3.82 6.37 -30.44
N ARG A 42 5.12 6.55 -30.67
CA ARG A 42 6.00 5.44 -31.00
C ARG A 42 6.14 4.49 -29.81
N ASP A 43 6.08 3.20 -30.10
CA ASP A 43 6.26 2.11 -29.11
C ASP A 43 5.31 2.22 -27.90
N ASN A 44 4.14 2.85 -28.06
CA ASN A 44 3.18 3.13 -26.99
C ASN A 44 3.77 3.93 -25.80
N TYR A 45 4.84 4.69 -26.03
CA TYR A 45 5.59 5.41 -24.99
C TYR A 45 4.71 6.30 -24.11
N ALA A 46 3.76 7.04 -24.71
CA ALA A 46 2.89 7.94 -23.97
C ALA A 46 2.02 7.17 -22.96
N VAL A 47 1.34 6.12 -23.41
CA VAL A 47 0.48 5.28 -22.56
C VAL A 47 1.30 4.55 -21.51
N GLY A 48 2.42 3.94 -21.91
CA GLY A 48 3.34 3.24 -21.01
C GLY A 48 3.88 4.14 -19.90
N SER A 49 4.23 5.40 -20.22
CA SER A 49 4.71 6.38 -19.24
C SER A 49 3.66 6.72 -18.18
N PHE A 50 2.38 6.87 -18.57
CA PHE A 50 1.30 7.09 -17.62
C PHE A 50 1.03 5.85 -16.75
N LEU A 51 1.15 4.65 -17.32
CA LEU A 51 1.02 3.40 -16.55
C LEU A 51 2.17 3.23 -15.53
N ILE A 52 3.41 3.62 -15.87
CA ILE A 52 4.51 3.70 -14.90
C ILE A 52 4.20 4.72 -13.78
N GLN A 53 3.68 5.90 -14.13
CA GLN A 53 3.27 6.89 -13.13
C GLN A 53 2.20 6.34 -12.19
N MET A 54 1.20 5.61 -12.71
CA MET A 54 0.17 4.97 -11.90
C MET A 54 0.76 3.90 -10.97
N GLN A 55 1.71 3.09 -11.43
CA GLN A 55 2.42 2.11 -10.60
C GLN A 55 3.20 2.80 -9.48
N GLY A 56 3.84 3.93 -9.74
CA GLY A 56 4.56 4.71 -8.73
C GLY A 56 3.68 5.23 -7.59
N VAL A 57 2.37 5.41 -7.83
CA VAL A 57 1.39 5.76 -6.77
C VAL A 57 0.81 4.51 -6.11
N ALA A 58 0.46 3.50 -6.91
CA ALA A 58 -0.08 2.23 -6.40
C ALA A 58 0.92 1.49 -5.52
N PHE A 59 2.21 1.57 -5.85
CA PHE A 59 3.33 0.90 -5.20
C PHE A 59 4.47 1.91 -4.95
N PRO A 60 4.38 2.81 -3.96
CA PRO A 60 5.32 3.92 -3.81
C PRO A 60 6.75 3.44 -3.51
N GLU A 61 7.70 3.92 -4.31
CA GLU A 61 9.14 3.74 -4.14
C GLU A 61 9.82 4.99 -3.59
N GLN A 62 9.41 6.17 -4.08
CA GLN A 62 10.02 7.44 -3.72
C GLN A 62 9.98 7.63 -2.19
N GLU A 63 11.13 7.94 -1.60
CA GLU A 63 11.35 7.87 -0.16
C GLU A 63 10.37 8.69 0.69
N ASN A 64 10.01 9.90 0.26
CA ASN A 64 9.05 10.73 1.01
C ASN A 64 7.62 10.20 0.87
N ALA A 65 7.25 9.72 -0.33
CA ALA A 65 5.96 9.05 -0.54
C ALA A 65 5.86 7.78 0.29
N TYR A 66 6.92 6.95 0.28
CA TYR A 66 7.00 5.74 1.09
C TYR A 66 6.87 6.08 2.58
N GLN A 67 7.67 7.02 3.09
CA GLN A 67 7.64 7.39 4.50
C GLN A 67 6.26 7.87 4.95
N THR A 68 5.63 8.76 4.18
CA THR A 68 4.37 9.38 4.60
C THR A 68 3.15 8.50 4.41
N MET A 69 3.11 7.66 3.36
CA MET A 69 1.98 6.79 3.04
C MET A 69 2.11 5.40 3.66
N ILE A 70 3.34 4.87 3.77
CA ILE A 70 3.57 3.50 4.17
C ILE A 70 4.12 3.39 5.59
N ASP A 71 5.18 4.14 5.94
CA ASP A 71 5.74 4.04 7.30
C ASP A 71 4.85 4.70 8.35
N PHE A 72 4.56 6.00 8.21
CA PHE A 72 3.84 6.76 9.25
C PHE A 72 2.41 6.31 9.48
N VAL A 73 1.79 5.77 8.44
CA VAL A 73 0.40 5.30 8.49
C VAL A 73 0.33 3.78 8.54
N GLY A 74 1.01 3.09 7.62
CA GLY A 74 0.96 1.64 7.53
C GLY A 74 1.81 0.94 8.59
N ASN A 75 3.14 1.03 8.46
CA ASN A 75 4.06 0.23 9.27
C ASN A 75 4.01 0.57 10.75
N TYR A 76 3.85 1.85 11.12
CA TYR A 76 3.80 2.25 12.53
C TYR A 76 2.46 1.88 13.17
N LEU A 77 1.34 2.12 12.47
CA LEU A 77 0.02 1.79 12.99
C LEU A 77 -0.29 0.31 12.93
N GLY A 78 0.31 -0.40 11.96
CA GLY A 78 0.30 -1.87 11.85
C GLY A 78 1.30 -2.59 12.76
N ARG A 79 2.11 -1.83 13.53
CA ARG A 79 3.02 -2.35 14.56
C ARG A 79 4.20 -3.18 14.05
N TYR A 80 4.64 -2.95 12.81
CA TYR A 80 5.87 -3.56 12.30
C TYR A 80 7.11 -2.77 12.68
N THR A 81 7.03 -1.45 12.53
CA THR A 81 8.09 -0.52 12.93
C THR A 81 7.51 0.60 13.79
N THR A 82 8.37 1.37 14.39
CA THR A 82 8.00 2.56 15.15
C THR A 82 9.05 3.65 15.01
N TYR A 83 8.66 4.85 15.34
CA TYR A 83 9.49 6.05 15.26
C TYR A 83 10.67 6.01 16.21
N THR A 84 11.81 6.55 15.77
CA THR A 84 13.04 6.62 16.54
C THR A 84 13.58 8.05 16.73
N LYS A 85 12.86 9.03 16.24
CA LYS A 85 13.13 10.44 16.49
C LYS A 85 12.13 10.98 17.51
N GLU A 86 12.56 12.02 18.25
CA GLU A 86 11.64 12.82 19.02
C GLU A 86 10.71 13.57 18.05
N LEU A 87 9.56 12.98 17.78
CA LEU A 87 8.47 13.64 17.10
C LEU A 87 7.32 13.75 18.10
N PRO A 88 7.22 14.89 18.79
CA PRO A 88 6.17 15.08 19.79
C PRO A 88 4.77 15.06 19.19
N LYS A 89 4.67 15.12 17.85
CA LYS A 89 3.42 15.08 17.09
C LYS A 89 3.51 14.04 15.99
N ASN A 90 2.77 12.92 16.15
CA ASN A 90 2.72 11.82 15.18
C ASN A 90 1.37 11.09 15.24
N HIS A 91 1.07 10.27 14.23
CA HIS A 91 -0.19 9.52 14.18
C HIS A 91 -0.33 8.48 15.31
N THR A 92 0.76 7.84 15.71
CA THR A 92 0.75 6.85 16.80
C THR A 92 0.26 7.47 18.11
N LEU A 93 0.58 8.73 18.37
CA LEU A 93 0.15 9.48 19.55
C LEU A 93 -1.12 10.32 19.32
N PHE A 94 -1.83 10.13 18.22
CA PHE A 94 -3.10 10.81 17.88
C PHE A 94 -3.00 12.34 17.84
N ASN A 95 -1.85 12.88 17.46
CA ASN A 95 -1.61 14.32 17.48
C ASN A 95 -0.75 14.83 16.32
N ALA A 96 -0.72 14.11 15.21
CA ALA A 96 0.07 14.51 14.05
C ALA A 96 -0.25 15.93 13.59
N SER A 97 0.73 16.62 13.03
CA SER A 97 0.54 17.94 12.44
C SER A 97 -0.40 17.85 11.23
N ASN A 98 -1.02 18.98 10.87
CA ASN A 98 -1.88 19.03 9.69
C ASN A 98 -1.17 18.61 8.41
N ALA A 99 0.09 19.00 8.23
CA ALA A 99 0.88 18.59 7.07
C ALA A 99 0.99 17.06 6.96
N TRP A 100 1.16 16.36 8.07
CA TRP A 100 1.25 14.90 8.08
C TRP A 100 -0.09 14.22 7.81
N CYS A 101 -1.19 14.86 8.20
CA CYS A 101 -2.53 14.41 7.82
C CYS A 101 -2.80 14.61 6.32
N ALA A 102 -2.28 15.69 5.74
CA ALA A 102 -2.51 16.06 4.33
C ALA A 102 -1.63 15.27 3.34
N TRP A 103 -0.39 14.94 3.73
CA TRP A 103 0.61 14.36 2.80
C TRP A 103 0.17 13.08 2.09
N PRO A 104 -0.40 12.06 2.72
CA PRO A 104 -0.82 10.88 1.98
C PRO A 104 -1.81 11.21 0.86
N ALA A 105 -2.77 12.12 1.08
CA ALA A 105 -3.73 12.52 0.08
C ALA A 105 -3.10 13.28 -1.10
N SER A 106 -1.98 13.99 -0.89
CA SER A 106 -1.28 14.76 -1.93
C SER A 106 -0.71 13.90 -3.06
N TYR A 107 -0.60 12.59 -2.86
CA TYR A 107 -0.15 11.64 -3.88
C TYR A 107 -1.28 11.08 -4.75
N ALA A 108 -2.55 11.43 -4.48
CA ALA A 108 -3.67 10.95 -5.29
C ALA A 108 -3.82 11.67 -6.66
N PRO A 109 -3.62 12.99 -6.83
CA PRO A 109 -3.78 13.66 -8.12
C PRO A 109 -3.00 13.04 -9.27
N PRO A 110 -1.72 12.62 -9.12
CA PRO A 110 -0.97 11.98 -10.19
C PRO A 110 -1.61 10.72 -10.77
N ILE A 111 -2.27 9.88 -9.96
CA ILE A 111 -2.90 8.66 -10.48
C ILE A 111 -4.19 8.99 -11.25
N VAL A 112 -4.96 9.99 -10.79
CA VAL A 112 -6.17 10.45 -11.50
C VAL A 112 -5.80 11.04 -12.85
N SER A 113 -4.80 11.92 -12.87
CA SER A 113 -4.31 12.54 -14.11
C SER A 113 -3.81 11.48 -15.10
N ALA A 114 -2.96 10.56 -14.67
CA ALA A 114 -2.43 9.50 -15.52
C ALA A 114 -3.55 8.57 -16.03
N PHE A 115 -4.50 8.18 -15.18
CA PHE A 115 -5.66 7.39 -15.59
C PHE A 115 -6.46 8.07 -16.71
N ASN A 116 -6.76 9.37 -16.56
CA ASN A 116 -7.49 10.13 -17.56
C ASN A 116 -6.73 10.22 -18.90
N GLU A 117 -5.41 10.36 -18.88
CA GLU A 117 -4.61 10.35 -20.10
C GLU A 117 -4.55 8.97 -20.77
N VAL A 118 -4.48 7.87 -20.00
CA VAL A 118 -4.59 6.50 -20.56
C VAL A 118 -5.92 6.33 -21.28
N VAL A 119 -7.04 6.73 -20.65
CA VAL A 119 -8.38 6.65 -21.25
C VAL A 119 -8.47 7.51 -22.52
N LYS A 120 -7.93 8.70 -22.50
CA LYS A 120 -7.95 9.63 -23.64
C LYS A 120 -7.14 9.12 -24.84
N LEU A 121 -5.99 8.47 -24.58
CA LEU A 121 -5.07 8.00 -25.62
C LEU A 121 -5.52 6.67 -26.23
N ASN A 122 -6.01 5.72 -25.42
CA ASN A 122 -6.30 4.36 -25.84
C ASN A 122 -7.78 3.95 -25.75
N GLY A 123 -8.66 4.79 -25.18
CA GLY A 123 -10.07 4.41 -24.96
C GLY A 123 -10.26 3.43 -23.78
N LYS A 124 -11.39 2.71 -23.78
CA LYS A 124 -11.84 1.87 -22.65
C LYS A 124 -12.04 0.39 -22.99
N GLU A 125 -11.67 -0.04 -24.18
CA GLU A 125 -12.00 -1.40 -24.67
C GLU A 125 -10.75 -2.27 -24.88
N ASN A 126 -9.73 -2.12 -24.03
CA ASN A 126 -8.43 -2.79 -24.19
C ASN A 126 -7.77 -3.10 -22.84
N VAL A 127 -6.69 -3.89 -22.89
CA VAL A 127 -5.95 -4.32 -21.69
C VAL A 127 -5.22 -3.19 -20.96
N THR A 128 -4.85 -2.11 -21.65
CA THR A 128 -4.18 -0.96 -20.97
C THR A 128 -5.17 -0.22 -20.08
N TYR A 129 -6.42 -0.08 -20.52
CA TYR A 129 -7.49 0.44 -19.66
C TYR A 129 -7.79 -0.52 -18.50
N ALA A 130 -7.88 -1.83 -18.76
CA ALA A 130 -8.02 -2.82 -17.70
C ALA A 130 -6.91 -2.71 -16.65
N TRP A 131 -5.67 -2.59 -17.08
CA TRP A 131 -4.53 -2.41 -16.19
C TRP A 131 -4.61 -1.11 -15.40
N ALA A 132 -4.98 0.00 -16.05
CA ALA A 132 -5.20 1.27 -15.38
C ALA A 132 -6.31 1.20 -14.31
N LEU A 133 -7.40 0.46 -14.56
CA LEU A 133 -8.46 0.20 -13.56
C LEU A 133 -7.93 -0.56 -12.34
N ILE A 134 -7.08 -1.57 -12.55
CA ILE A 134 -6.46 -2.35 -11.47
C ILE A 134 -5.54 -1.46 -10.62
N LEU A 135 -4.67 -0.67 -11.25
CA LEU A 135 -3.76 0.25 -10.56
C LEU A 135 -4.53 1.34 -9.78
N ARG A 136 -5.62 1.86 -10.38
CA ARG A 136 -6.52 2.79 -9.69
C ARG A 136 -7.14 2.15 -8.45
N ALA A 137 -7.65 0.94 -8.58
CA ALA A 137 -8.25 0.22 -7.46
C ALA A 137 -7.25 0.00 -6.32
N GLN A 138 -6.02 -0.45 -6.62
CA GLN A 138 -4.96 -0.65 -5.64
C GLN A 138 -4.63 0.65 -4.88
N ALA A 139 -4.52 1.78 -5.58
CA ALA A 139 -4.18 3.05 -4.96
C ALA A 139 -5.34 3.63 -4.13
N PHE A 140 -6.57 3.63 -4.67
CA PHE A 140 -7.71 4.22 -3.99
C PHE A 140 -8.20 3.41 -2.79
N LEU A 141 -8.00 2.08 -2.77
CA LEU A 141 -8.18 1.30 -1.54
C LEU A 141 -7.32 1.85 -0.40
N ARG A 142 -6.06 2.18 -0.67
CA ARG A 142 -5.19 2.78 0.35
C ARG A 142 -5.73 4.12 0.83
N PHE A 143 -6.05 5.04 -0.08
CA PHE A 143 -6.51 6.37 0.31
C PHE A 143 -7.80 6.31 1.13
N THR A 144 -8.80 5.53 0.68
CA THR A 144 -10.05 5.41 1.43
C THR A 144 -9.88 4.67 2.75
N ASP A 145 -8.93 3.73 2.85
CA ASP A 145 -8.62 3.05 4.11
C ASP A 145 -7.80 3.91 5.10
N ILE A 146 -7.19 4.99 4.62
CA ILE A 146 -6.54 5.99 5.46
C ILE A 146 -7.57 7.01 6.00
N TYR A 147 -8.44 7.52 5.13
CA TYR A 147 -9.27 8.70 5.43
C TYR A 147 -10.77 8.41 5.60
N GLY A 148 -11.30 7.33 5.03
CA GLY A 148 -12.74 7.10 4.86
C GLY A 148 -13.23 7.73 3.55
N PRO A 149 -14.19 8.65 3.57
CA PRO A 149 -14.61 9.39 2.38
C PRO A 149 -13.42 10.04 1.67
N PHE A 150 -13.39 9.95 0.33
CA PHE A 150 -12.29 10.45 -0.47
C PHE A 150 -12.78 10.84 -1.88
N PRO A 151 -12.18 11.82 -2.56
CA PRO A 151 -12.55 12.15 -3.93
C PRO A 151 -11.98 11.13 -4.92
N LEU A 152 -12.85 10.49 -5.72
CA LEU A 152 -12.44 9.56 -6.80
C LEU A 152 -12.02 10.28 -8.08
N SER A 153 -12.53 11.50 -8.30
CA SER A 153 -12.15 12.39 -9.39
C SER A 153 -11.60 13.68 -8.79
N MET A 154 -10.40 14.05 -9.17
CA MET A 154 -9.76 15.29 -8.75
C MET A 154 -9.69 16.21 -9.96
N ASN A 155 -10.57 17.19 -10.01
CA ASN A 155 -10.43 18.31 -10.94
C ASN A 155 -9.39 19.27 -10.38
N ASN A 156 -8.51 19.80 -11.21
CA ASN A 156 -7.47 20.76 -10.82
C ASN A 156 -8.10 22.04 -10.24
N GLY A 157 -8.56 22.00 -8.97
CA GLY A 157 -9.18 23.13 -8.32
C GLY A 157 -10.09 22.79 -7.14
N SER A 158 -10.86 23.77 -6.68
CA SER A 158 -11.67 23.78 -5.47
C SER A 158 -12.89 22.83 -5.44
N ASP A 159 -13.14 22.04 -6.48
CA ASP A 159 -14.38 21.28 -6.66
C ASP A 159 -14.20 19.76 -6.48
N GLU A 160 -13.31 19.36 -5.58
CA GLU A 160 -13.12 17.94 -5.23
C GLU A 160 -14.34 17.43 -4.45
N VAL A 161 -15.21 16.67 -5.12
CA VAL A 161 -16.40 16.07 -4.51
C VAL A 161 -16.04 14.75 -3.85
N TYR A 162 -16.23 14.65 -2.54
CA TYR A 162 -16.01 13.43 -1.79
C TYR A 162 -17.12 12.41 -2.02
N SER A 163 -16.72 11.16 -2.23
CA SER A 163 -17.59 9.99 -2.22
C SER A 163 -17.53 9.29 -0.87
N SER A 164 -18.62 8.62 -0.47
CA SER A 164 -18.60 7.80 0.74
C SER A 164 -17.62 6.64 0.59
N GLN A 165 -17.06 6.14 1.69
CA GLN A 165 -16.18 4.98 1.64
C GLN A 165 -16.87 3.76 1.00
N ARG A 166 -18.17 3.57 1.29
CA ARG A 166 -18.97 2.51 0.66
C ARG A 166 -19.04 2.66 -0.86
N ASP A 167 -19.35 3.85 -1.36
CA ASP A 167 -19.45 4.10 -2.81
C ASP A 167 -18.10 3.93 -3.51
N ILE A 168 -17.02 4.33 -2.84
CA ILE A 168 -15.66 4.08 -3.34
C ILE A 168 -15.42 2.57 -3.49
N TYR A 169 -15.69 1.79 -2.45
CA TYR A 169 -15.52 0.33 -2.51
C TYR A 169 -16.34 -0.31 -3.62
N LEU A 170 -17.59 0.11 -3.79
CA LEU A 170 -18.45 -0.38 -4.88
C LEU A 170 -17.87 -0.02 -6.26
N GLN A 171 -17.38 1.20 -6.43
CA GLN A 171 -16.73 1.60 -7.69
C GLN A 171 -15.47 0.78 -7.95
N LEU A 172 -14.62 0.56 -6.95
CA LEU A 172 -13.40 -0.23 -7.13
C LEU A 172 -13.71 -1.71 -7.43
N ILE A 173 -14.77 -2.28 -6.85
CA ILE A 173 -15.25 -3.63 -7.21
C ILE A 173 -15.67 -3.66 -8.68
N ASN A 174 -16.43 -2.67 -9.14
CA ASN A 174 -16.84 -2.55 -10.54
C ASN A 174 -15.64 -2.40 -11.47
N ASP A 175 -14.67 -1.57 -11.11
CA ASP A 175 -13.42 -1.40 -11.86
C ASP A 175 -12.67 -2.73 -12.03
N LEU A 176 -12.55 -3.51 -10.96
CA LEU A 176 -11.89 -4.81 -10.98
C LEU A 176 -12.66 -5.87 -11.79
N ASN A 177 -13.99 -5.83 -11.75
CA ASN A 177 -14.83 -6.71 -12.58
C ASN A 177 -14.70 -6.36 -14.07
N GLU A 178 -14.75 -5.07 -14.41
CA GLU A 178 -14.55 -4.60 -15.79
C GLU A 178 -13.16 -4.99 -16.29
N ALA A 179 -12.11 -4.74 -15.48
CA ALA A 179 -10.73 -5.07 -15.83
C ALA A 179 -10.56 -6.59 -16.10
N THR A 180 -11.07 -7.44 -15.21
CA THR A 180 -10.93 -8.89 -15.39
C THR A 180 -11.71 -9.39 -16.62
N THR A 181 -12.86 -8.78 -16.93
CA THR A 181 -13.65 -9.10 -18.14
C THR A 181 -12.89 -8.71 -19.40
N LEU A 182 -12.31 -7.51 -19.46
CA LEU A 182 -11.52 -7.05 -20.61
C LEU A 182 -10.32 -7.95 -20.85
N ILE A 183 -9.58 -8.32 -19.79
CA ILE A 183 -8.41 -9.21 -19.94
C ILE A 183 -8.83 -10.58 -20.48
N VAL A 184 -9.94 -11.18 -19.98
CA VAL A 184 -10.41 -12.49 -20.45
C VAL A 184 -10.89 -12.45 -21.89
N SER A 185 -11.48 -11.35 -22.34
CA SER A 185 -12.00 -11.19 -23.71
C SER A 185 -10.94 -10.84 -24.75
N ASP A 186 -9.74 -10.44 -24.32
CA ASP A 186 -8.68 -10.04 -25.22
C ASP A 186 -7.99 -11.24 -25.87
N THR A 187 -7.97 -11.29 -27.19
CA THR A 187 -7.35 -12.37 -27.99
C THR A 187 -5.88 -12.07 -28.35
N HIS A 188 -5.35 -10.91 -27.98
CA HIS A 188 -4.03 -10.44 -28.37
C HIS A 188 -3.06 -10.33 -27.19
N LEU A 189 -3.36 -10.94 -26.04
CA LEU A 189 -2.58 -10.82 -24.79
C LEU A 189 -1.08 -11.10 -24.97
N ALA A 190 -0.70 -12.02 -25.86
CA ALA A 190 0.72 -12.31 -26.12
C ALA A 190 1.44 -11.13 -26.78
N GLN A 191 0.78 -10.47 -27.74
CA GLN A 191 1.32 -9.27 -28.40
C GLN A 191 1.33 -8.07 -27.45
N GLU A 192 0.27 -7.88 -26.69
CA GLU A 192 0.17 -6.84 -25.67
C GLU A 192 1.25 -7.00 -24.59
N ARG A 193 1.55 -8.25 -24.20
CA ARG A 193 2.65 -8.55 -23.27
C ARG A 193 3.98 -8.02 -23.79
N GLU A 194 4.34 -8.32 -25.04
CA GLU A 194 5.60 -7.84 -25.65
C GLU A 194 5.64 -6.32 -25.70
N THR A 195 4.52 -5.70 -26.05
CA THR A 195 4.39 -4.24 -26.15
C THR A 195 4.57 -3.53 -24.80
N PHE A 196 3.96 -4.05 -23.75
CA PHE A 196 3.90 -3.37 -22.44
C PHE A 196 4.88 -3.93 -21.39
N ALA A 197 5.61 -5.00 -21.68
CA ALA A 197 6.65 -5.52 -20.79
C ALA A 197 7.68 -4.47 -20.31
N PRO A 198 8.15 -3.52 -21.15
CA PRO A 198 9.08 -2.48 -20.72
C PRO A 198 8.48 -1.47 -19.71
N TYR A 199 7.16 -1.36 -19.65
CA TYR A 199 6.44 -0.42 -18.80
C TYR A 199 5.85 -1.07 -17.56
N ASP A 200 5.85 -2.40 -17.47
CA ASP A 200 5.31 -3.15 -16.34
C ASP A 200 6.43 -3.54 -15.36
N LEU A 201 6.45 -2.86 -14.23
CA LEU A 201 7.43 -3.03 -13.17
C LEU A 201 7.17 -4.28 -12.32
N VAL A 202 5.98 -4.90 -12.44
CA VAL A 202 5.52 -6.01 -11.59
C VAL A 202 5.58 -7.34 -12.35
N TYR A 203 4.76 -7.51 -13.39
CA TYR A 203 4.54 -8.79 -14.07
C TYR A 203 5.10 -8.84 -15.51
N LYS A 204 5.83 -7.79 -15.94
CA LYS A 204 6.45 -7.73 -17.29
C LYS A 204 5.45 -7.94 -18.42
N GLY A 205 4.29 -7.28 -18.32
CA GLY A 205 3.22 -7.34 -19.32
C GLY A 205 2.37 -8.60 -19.25
N ASP A 206 2.52 -9.45 -18.24
CA ASP A 206 1.69 -10.63 -18.09
C ASP A 206 0.30 -10.29 -17.54
N PHE A 207 -0.64 -10.05 -18.44
CA PHE A 207 -2.01 -9.68 -18.07
C PHE A 207 -2.79 -10.81 -17.39
N ASN A 208 -2.40 -12.08 -17.54
CA ASN A 208 -2.98 -13.16 -16.74
C ASN A 208 -2.58 -13.05 -15.25
N GLN A 209 -1.36 -12.60 -14.96
CA GLN A 209 -0.94 -12.30 -13.60
C GLN A 209 -1.70 -11.07 -13.04
N TRP A 210 -1.88 -10.02 -13.85
CA TRP A 210 -2.73 -8.88 -13.46
C TRP A 210 -4.17 -9.28 -13.19
N ARG A 211 -4.72 -10.25 -13.92
CA ARG A 211 -6.07 -10.82 -13.66
C ARG A 211 -6.11 -11.53 -12.30
N LYS A 212 -5.11 -12.38 -11.98
CA LYS A 212 -5.00 -13.01 -10.66
C LYS A 212 -4.87 -11.97 -9.55
N PHE A 213 -4.07 -10.92 -9.77
CA PHE A 213 -3.95 -9.79 -8.84
C PHE A 213 -5.29 -9.11 -8.61
N ALA A 214 -6.04 -8.80 -9.66
CA ALA A 214 -7.36 -8.16 -9.55
C ALA A 214 -8.36 -9.03 -8.77
N ASN A 215 -8.40 -10.33 -9.03
CA ASN A 215 -9.24 -11.27 -8.28
C ASN A 215 -8.81 -11.37 -6.82
N SER A 216 -7.51 -11.35 -6.54
CA SER A 216 -6.96 -11.34 -5.19
C SER A 216 -7.34 -10.05 -4.43
N LEU A 217 -7.35 -8.92 -5.13
CA LEU A 217 -7.84 -7.66 -4.57
C LEU A 217 -9.35 -7.73 -4.26
N LYS A 218 -10.15 -8.37 -5.12
CA LYS A 218 -11.58 -8.63 -4.84
C LYS A 218 -11.76 -9.50 -3.60
N LEU A 219 -10.95 -10.54 -3.42
CA LEU A 219 -11.01 -11.39 -2.23
C LEU A 219 -10.61 -10.61 -0.96
N ARG A 220 -9.56 -9.79 -0.99
CA ARG A 220 -9.17 -8.88 0.11
C ARG A 220 -10.32 -7.92 0.46
N ILE A 221 -10.92 -7.28 -0.53
CA ILE A 221 -12.09 -6.40 -0.34
C ILE A 221 -13.25 -7.15 0.30
N ALA A 222 -13.58 -8.36 -0.19
CA ALA A 222 -14.66 -9.16 0.33
C ALA A 222 -14.49 -9.48 1.82
N VAL A 223 -13.30 -9.91 2.24
CA VAL A 223 -12.98 -10.13 3.66
C VAL A 223 -13.13 -8.82 4.45
N ARG A 224 -12.69 -7.68 3.89
CA ARG A 224 -12.76 -6.37 4.54
C ARG A 224 -14.19 -5.93 4.82
N ILE A 225 -15.11 -6.10 3.89
CA ILE A 225 -16.50 -5.65 4.00
C ILE A 225 -17.44 -6.71 4.61
N SER A 226 -16.93 -7.84 5.04
CA SER A 226 -17.70 -9.00 5.47
C SER A 226 -18.69 -8.73 6.61
N ASN A 227 -18.42 -7.76 7.46
CA ASN A 227 -19.29 -7.40 8.59
C ASN A 227 -20.43 -6.45 8.19
N VAL A 228 -20.21 -5.58 7.19
CA VAL A 228 -21.17 -4.54 6.79
C VAL A 228 -21.97 -4.89 5.52
N GLU A 229 -21.42 -5.73 4.66
CA GLU A 229 -22.05 -6.20 3.42
C GLU A 229 -21.91 -7.73 3.28
N PRO A 230 -22.41 -8.53 4.22
CA PRO A 230 -22.10 -9.97 4.29
C PRO A 230 -22.51 -10.76 3.05
N VAL A 231 -23.63 -10.43 2.42
CA VAL A 231 -24.13 -11.13 1.21
C VAL A 231 -23.22 -10.81 0.01
N MET A 232 -22.91 -9.53 -0.18
CA MET A 232 -22.00 -9.09 -1.26
C MET A 232 -20.60 -9.64 -1.04
N ALA A 233 -20.08 -9.59 0.17
CA ALA A 233 -18.78 -10.11 0.54
C ALA A 233 -18.63 -11.58 0.19
N ARG A 234 -19.61 -12.41 0.56
CA ARG A 234 -19.64 -13.84 0.21
C ARG A 234 -19.61 -14.05 -1.30
N SER A 235 -20.52 -13.40 -2.02
CA SER A 235 -20.60 -13.55 -3.48
C SER A 235 -19.32 -13.14 -4.19
N LEU A 236 -18.75 -12.00 -3.77
CA LEU A 236 -17.50 -11.46 -4.32
C LEU A 236 -16.32 -12.40 -4.06
N ALA A 237 -16.19 -12.92 -2.83
CA ALA A 237 -15.13 -13.83 -2.44
C ALA A 237 -15.21 -15.16 -3.22
N GLU A 238 -16.39 -15.77 -3.27
CA GLU A 238 -16.62 -17.04 -3.97
C GLU A 238 -16.38 -16.90 -5.48
N GLN A 239 -16.75 -15.75 -6.07
CA GLN A 239 -16.44 -15.45 -7.46
C GLN A 239 -14.93 -15.27 -7.68
N ALA A 240 -14.27 -14.46 -6.85
CA ALA A 240 -12.84 -14.19 -6.99
C ALA A 240 -11.99 -15.48 -6.94
N VAL A 241 -12.34 -16.40 -6.05
CA VAL A 241 -11.65 -17.70 -5.94
C VAL A 241 -11.92 -18.58 -7.17
N ARG A 242 -13.15 -18.64 -7.68
CA ARG A 242 -13.45 -19.39 -8.92
C ARG A 242 -12.70 -18.86 -10.13
N ASP A 243 -12.56 -17.52 -10.23
CA ASP A 243 -11.93 -16.84 -11.36
C ASP A 243 -10.39 -16.87 -11.28
N GLY A 244 -9.84 -17.33 -10.16
CA GLY A 244 -8.42 -17.56 -9.90
C GLY A 244 -7.75 -16.37 -9.24
N VAL A 245 -7.30 -16.59 -8.00
CA VAL A 245 -6.50 -15.67 -7.19
C VAL A 245 -5.02 -16.05 -7.24
N ILE A 246 -4.16 -15.26 -6.62
CA ILE A 246 -2.75 -15.61 -6.38
C ILE A 246 -2.71 -16.79 -5.39
N GLU A 247 -2.14 -17.93 -5.80
CA GLU A 247 -2.03 -19.14 -4.97
C GLU A 247 -0.59 -19.59 -4.79
N GLU A 248 0.30 -19.24 -5.72
CA GLU A 248 1.71 -19.59 -5.69
C GLU A 248 2.59 -18.36 -5.45
N ASN A 249 3.75 -18.53 -4.82
CA ASN A 249 4.65 -17.40 -4.53
C ASN A 249 5.22 -16.74 -5.80
N GLU A 250 5.27 -17.46 -6.90
CA GLU A 250 5.67 -16.96 -8.22
C GLU A 250 4.66 -15.95 -8.79
N ASP A 251 3.42 -16.01 -8.33
CA ASP A 251 2.33 -15.06 -8.69
C ASP A 251 2.32 -13.82 -7.78
N ASN A 252 3.13 -13.79 -6.71
CA ASN A 252 3.14 -12.69 -5.77
C ASN A 252 3.35 -11.35 -6.46
N CYS A 253 2.59 -10.33 -6.06
CA CYS A 253 2.85 -8.97 -6.49
C CYS A 253 4.08 -8.43 -5.78
N THR A 254 5.22 -8.55 -6.46
CA THR A 254 6.49 -7.96 -6.05
C THR A 254 6.95 -6.96 -7.09
N ILE A 255 7.47 -5.82 -6.65
CA ILE A 255 7.96 -4.78 -7.53
C ILE A 255 9.44 -4.55 -7.28
N SER A 256 10.22 -4.59 -8.37
CA SER A 256 11.66 -4.28 -8.29
C SER A 256 11.85 -2.77 -8.27
N TYR A 257 12.37 -2.25 -7.18
CA TYR A 257 12.66 -0.84 -7.02
C TYR A 257 14.09 -0.50 -7.46
N HIS A 258 14.27 0.69 -8.01
CA HIS A 258 15.60 1.27 -8.18
C HIS A 258 16.23 1.56 -6.82
N LYS A 259 15.43 2.04 -5.87
CA LYS A 259 15.84 2.32 -4.49
C LYS A 259 14.68 2.11 -3.54
N SER A 260 14.75 1.07 -2.73
CA SER A 260 13.70 0.73 -1.77
C SER A 260 13.42 1.87 -0.78
N GLY A 261 12.16 2.31 -0.71
CA GLY A 261 11.71 3.30 0.27
C GLY A 261 11.90 2.81 1.71
N LEU A 262 11.60 1.54 1.98
CA LEU A 262 11.81 0.93 3.29
C LEU A 262 13.28 0.94 3.71
N TRP A 263 14.20 0.61 2.79
CA TRP A 263 15.63 0.72 3.07
C TRP A 263 16.03 2.17 3.35
N THR A 264 15.52 3.11 2.58
CA THR A 264 15.86 4.53 2.77
C THR A 264 15.41 5.03 4.13
N THR A 265 14.17 4.80 4.52
CA THR A 265 13.61 5.33 5.78
C THR A 265 14.16 4.59 7.01
N ALA A 266 14.22 3.28 6.99
CA ALA A 266 14.60 2.49 8.14
C ALA A 266 16.12 2.30 8.30
N VAL A 267 16.87 2.14 7.19
CA VAL A 267 18.31 1.84 7.22
C VAL A 267 19.13 3.09 6.96
N SER A 268 18.94 3.77 5.82
CA SER A 268 19.74 4.94 5.43
C SER A 268 19.50 6.12 6.37
N TRP A 269 18.27 6.56 6.53
CA TRP A 269 17.92 7.64 7.46
C TRP A 269 17.90 7.15 8.91
N GLY A 270 17.44 5.93 9.15
CA GLY A 270 17.30 5.33 10.47
C GLY A 270 16.17 5.92 11.28
N ASP A 271 15.10 6.35 10.61
CA ASP A 271 13.94 6.99 11.20
C ASP A 271 13.00 6.01 11.88
N SER A 272 13.18 4.71 11.62
CA SER A 272 12.36 3.65 12.22
C SER A 272 13.19 2.46 12.74
N ARG A 273 12.63 1.73 13.69
CA ARG A 273 13.11 0.46 14.23
C ARG A 273 11.95 -0.50 14.38
N ILE A 274 12.24 -1.79 14.50
CA ILE A 274 11.17 -2.78 14.66
C ILE A 274 10.35 -2.47 15.91
N CYS A 275 9.05 -2.73 15.82
CA CYS A 275 8.15 -2.52 16.95
C CYS A 275 8.26 -3.65 17.97
N ALA A 276 8.06 -3.33 19.26
CA ALA A 276 8.03 -4.30 20.33
C ALA A 276 6.92 -5.34 20.15
N ASP A 277 5.80 -4.95 19.52
CA ASP A 277 4.68 -5.85 19.28
C ASP A 277 5.10 -7.02 18.37
N ILE A 278 5.67 -6.76 17.19
CA ILE A 278 6.11 -7.83 16.28
C ILE A 278 7.28 -8.64 16.87
N GLU A 279 8.18 -7.98 17.59
CA GLU A 279 9.29 -8.65 18.29
C GLU A 279 8.78 -9.65 19.32
N SER A 280 7.81 -9.26 20.16
CA SER A 280 7.24 -10.05 21.23
C SER A 280 6.55 -11.34 20.70
N TYR A 281 5.73 -11.20 19.65
CA TYR A 281 5.08 -12.36 19.04
C TYR A 281 6.09 -13.31 18.40
N MET A 282 6.99 -12.79 17.55
CA MET A 282 7.95 -13.64 16.83
C MET A 282 8.98 -14.29 17.77
N THR A 283 9.41 -13.59 18.82
CA THR A 283 10.28 -14.17 19.88
C THR A 283 9.55 -15.26 20.64
N GLY A 284 8.32 -15.00 21.07
CA GLY A 284 7.51 -15.95 21.80
C GLY A 284 7.20 -17.22 21.01
N TYR A 285 6.88 -17.08 19.73
CA TYR A 285 6.65 -18.19 18.81
C TYR A 285 7.94 -18.88 18.34
N LYS A 286 9.11 -18.36 18.71
CA LYS A 286 10.41 -18.82 18.17
C LYS A 286 10.39 -18.84 16.63
N ASP A 287 9.78 -17.82 16.04
CA ASP A 287 9.51 -17.76 14.60
C ASP A 287 10.80 -17.59 13.80
N PRO A 288 11.17 -18.57 12.97
CA PRO A 288 12.43 -18.51 12.27
C PRO A 288 12.48 -17.43 11.17
N ARG A 289 11.31 -16.92 10.71
CA ARG A 289 11.23 -15.78 9.77
C ARG A 289 11.81 -14.50 10.36
N MET A 290 11.92 -14.41 11.68
CA MET A 290 12.42 -13.22 12.38
C MET A 290 13.81 -12.81 11.90
N SER A 291 14.70 -13.74 11.61
CA SER A 291 16.05 -13.48 11.10
C SER A 291 16.08 -13.01 9.64
N LYS A 292 15.01 -13.30 8.87
CA LYS A 292 14.84 -12.79 7.51
C LYS A 292 14.20 -11.40 7.49
N TYR A 293 13.32 -11.13 8.44
CA TYR A 293 12.63 -9.84 8.55
C TYR A 293 13.53 -8.75 9.14
N PHE A 294 14.36 -9.11 10.12
CA PHE A 294 15.05 -8.15 10.98
C PHE A 294 16.53 -8.48 11.19
N LEU A 295 17.30 -7.45 11.53
CA LEU A 295 18.69 -7.55 11.94
C LEU A 295 18.81 -7.22 13.44
N GLN A 296 19.66 -7.97 14.14
CA GLN A 296 19.98 -7.70 15.54
C GLN A 296 20.75 -6.37 15.67
N PRO A 297 20.65 -5.68 16.82
CA PRO A 297 21.39 -4.42 17.05
C PRO A 297 22.91 -4.65 17.05
N ILE A 298 23.63 -3.68 16.52
CA ILE A 298 25.09 -3.79 16.29
C ILE A 298 25.92 -3.72 17.60
N SER A 299 25.42 -3.02 18.63
CA SER A 299 26.29 -2.54 19.72
C SER A 299 25.91 -2.92 21.13
N THR A 300 24.93 -3.78 21.34
CA THR A 300 24.47 -4.10 22.71
C THR A 300 25.22 -5.24 23.38
N GLY A 301 26.04 -6.00 22.68
CA GLY A 301 26.59 -7.28 23.16
C GLY A 301 25.49 -8.34 23.40
N VAL A 302 24.24 -7.98 23.21
CA VAL A 302 23.06 -8.84 23.39
C VAL A 302 22.73 -9.49 22.05
N ARG A 303 22.91 -10.79 21.96
CA ARG A 303 22.60 -11.57 20.75
C ARG A 303 21.12 -11.93 20.70
N ARG A 304 20.26 -10.92 20.62
CA ARG A 304 18.80 -11.08 20.43
C ARG A 304 18.23 -9.92 19.64
N PHE A 305 17.02 -10.11 19.11
CA PHE A 305 16.27 -8.99 18.55
C PHE A 305 15.72 -8.12 19.67
N ILE A 306 15.68 -6.81 19.46
CA ILE A 306 15.19 -5.83 20.44
C ILE A 306 14.25 -4.89 19.69
N GLY A 307 12.95 -5.00 19.97
CA GLY A 307 11.92 -4.09 19.48
C GLY A 307 11.85 -2.81 20.32
N CYS A 308 11.23 -1.79 19.77
CA CYS A 308 10.94 -0.55 20.45
C CYS A 308 9.43 -0.40 20.67
N ARG A 309 8.99 0.04 21.85
CA ARG A 309 7.58 0.32 22.13
C ARG A 309 7.04 1.41 21.19
N ALA A 310 5.91 1.15 20.54
CA ALA A 310 5.23 2.17 19.74
C ALA A 310 4.91 3.40 20.59
N GLY A 311 5.22 4.60 20.07
CA GLY A 311 5.01 5.84 20.82
C GLY A 311 6.02 6.08 21.97
N ALA A 312 7.08 5.29 22.10
CA ALA A 312 8.13 5.52 23.09
C ALA A 312 8.87 6.84 22.84
N PRO A 313 9.25 7.59 23.90
CA PRO A 313 9.88 8.89 23.78
C PRO A 313 11.39 8.79 23.46
N ILE A 314 11.74 8.21 22.32
CA ILE A 314 13.14 8.09 21.91
C ILE A 314 13.64 9.46 21.44
N GLY A 315 14.54 10.07 22.20
CA GLY A 315 15.05 11.41 21.91
C GLY A 315 16.07 11.50 20.76
N SER A 316 16.56 10.36 20.22
CA SER A 316 17.63 10.38 19.23
C SER A 316 17.64 9.12 18.36
N ASN A 317 17.58 9.31 17.03
CA ASN A 317 17.75 8.21 16.07
C ASN A 317 19.17 7.61 16.10
N VAL A 318 20.18 8.38 16.51
CA VAL A 318 21.57 7.88 16.68
C VAL A 318 21.62 6.83 17.79
N VAL A 319 20.96 7.09 18.92
CA VAL A 319 20.84 6.14 20.03
C VAL A 319 20.02 4.93 19.58
N ALA A 320 18.87 5.16 18.95
CA ALA A 320 17.99 4.09 18.48
C ALA A 320 18.68 3.17 17.46
N LYS A 321 19.47 3.70 16.54
CA LYS A 321 20.24 2.93 15.54
C LYS A 321 21.19 1.92 16.19
N ARG A 322 21.71 2.22 17.38
CA ARG A 322 22.68 1.37 18.06
C ARG A 322 22.03 0.29 18.92
N LEU A 323 20.85 0.57 19.47
CA LEU A 323 20.26 -0.19 20.56
C LEU A 323 19.12 -1.09 20.13
N TYR A 324 18.36 -0.68 19.12
CA TYR A 324 17.20 -1.43 18.63
C TYR A 324 17.46 -2.10 17.29
N SER A 325 16.78 -3.22 17.06
CA SER A 325 16.81 -3.97 15.81
C SER A 325 16.21 -3.18 14.65
N THR A 326 16.71 -3.41 13.45
CA THR A 326 16.21 -2.78 12.23
C THR A 326 15.68 -3.83 11.25
N VAL A 327 15.03 -3.40 10.20
CA VAL A 327 14.58 -4.25 9.10
C VAL A 327 15.77 -4.82 8.32
N ASN A 328 15.65 -6.06 7.87
CA ASN A 328 16.66 -6.75 7.06
C ASN A 328 16.39 -6.52 5.57
N VAL A 329 16.75 -5.35 5.08
CA VAL A 329 16.54 -4.95 3.67
C VAL A 329 17.79 -4.28 3.11
N SER A 330 18.00 -4.46 1.82
CA SER A 330 19.00 -3.76 1.01
C SER A 330 18.35 -2.66 0.18
N GLN A 331 19.18 -1.85 -0.47
CA GLN A 331 18.72 -0.80 -1.37
C GLN A 331 17.83 -1.33 -2.50
N THR A 332 18.08 -2.55 -2.97
CA THR A 332 17.38 -3.19 -4.08
C THR A 332 16.37 -4.25 -3.63
N THR A 333 16.04 -4.32 -2.34
CA THR A 333 15.02 -5.26 -1.85
C THR A 333 13.67 -4.92 -2.50
N PRO A 334 13.01 -5.89 -3.17
CA PRO A 334 11.72 -5.67 -3.82
C PRO A 334 10.62 -5.29 -2.80
N GLY A 335 9.67 -4.48 -3.24
CA GLY A 335 8.43 -4.25 -2.48
C GLY A 335 7.48 -5.45 -2.63
N ILE A 336 6.83 -5.84 -1.54
CA ILE A 336 5.85 -6.94 -1.49
C ILE A 336 4.49 -6.35 -1.16
N TRP A 337 3.47 -6.60 -2.01
CA TRP A 337 2.18 -5.90 -1.90
C TRP A 337 0.96 -6.81 -1.79
N LEU A 338 0.99 -7.99 -2.42
CA LEU A 338 -0.11 -8.97 -2.39
C LEU A 338 0.49 -10.35 -2.61
N THR A 339 0.18 -11.30 -1.74
CA THR A 339 0.89 -12.58 -1.69
C THR A 339 -0.04 -13.77 -1.66
N ALA A 340 0.46 -14.93 -2.12
CA ALA A 340 -0.22 -16.22 -1.98
C ALA A 340 -0.54 -16.55 -0.51
N SER A 341 0.38 -16.22 0.40
CA SER A 341 0.16 -16.36 1.84
C SER A 341 -1.07 -15.57 2.33
N GLU A 342 -1.21 -14.31 1.93
CA GLU A 342 -2.37 -13.49 2.30
C GLU A 342 -3.67 -14.10 1.74
N MET A 343 -3.65 -14.56 0.48
CA MET A 343 -4.83 -15.15 -0.14
C MET A 343 -5.24 -16.45 0.54
N ALA A 344 -4.31 -17.29 0.95
CA ALA A 344 -4.59 -18.48 1.72
C ALA A 344 -5.26 -18.13 3.07
N PHE A 345 -4.79 -17.11 3.79
CA PHE A 345 -5.45 -16.63 5.01
C PHE A 345 -6.83 -16.03 4.75
N CYS A 346 -7.02 -15.31 3.65
CA CYS A 346 -8.35 -14.81 3.25
C CYS A 346 -9.31 -15.96 2.93
N LYS A 347 -8.83 -17.03 2.26
CA LYS A 347 -9.61 -18.26 2.04
C LYS A 347 -9.95 -18.95 3.36
N ALA A 348 -9.01 -19.05 4.30
CA ALA A 348 -9.23 -19.60 5.63
C ALA A 348 -10.34 -18.84 6.38
N GLU A 349 -10.31 -17.51 6.37
CA GLU A 349 -11.38 -16.70 6.96
C GLU A 349 -12.71 -16.88 6.24
N GLY A 350 -12.70 -16.97 4.91
CA GLY A 350 -13.89 -17.23 4.11
C GLY A 350 -14.57 -18.55 4.52
N VAL A 351 -13.79 -19.65 4.65
CA VAL A 351 -14.32 -20.94 5.14
C VAL A 351 -14.86 -20.82 6.56
N LEU A 352 -14.14 -20.12 7.43
CA LEU A 352 -14.58 -19.88 8.83
C LEU A 352 -15.93 -19.15 8.89
N ARG A 353 -16.23 -18.30 7.89
CA ARG A 353 -17.50 -17.60 7.71
C ARG A 353 -18.56 -18.42 6.94
N GLY A 354 -18.25 -19.65 6.53
CA GLY A 354 -19.15 -20.51 5.77
C GLY A 354 -19.23 -20.22 4.28
N TRP A 355 -18.19 -19.60 3.70
CA TRP A 355 -18.08 -19.33 2.26
C TRP A 355 -17.42 -20.50 1.53
N ASN A 356 -17.75 -20.67 0.25
CA ASN A 356 -17.10 -21.66 -0.60
C ASN A 356 -15.78 -21.11 -1.18
N MET A 357 -14.65 -21.53 -0.60
CA MET A 357 -13.30 -21.07 -0.99
C MET A 357 -12.52 -22.10 -1.82
N GLY A 358 -13.22 -22.99 -2.56
CA GLY A 358 -12.57 -23.96 -3.44
C GLY A 358 -12.35 -25.34 -2.83
N GLY A 359 -13.04 -25.66 -1.71
CA GLY A 359 -13.14 -27.03 -1.17
C GLY A 359 -12.20 -27.38 -0.02
N GLY A 360 -11.20 -26.53 0.30
CA GLY A 360 -10.34 -26.73 1.47
C GLY A 360 -11.01 -26.33 2.78
N THR A 361 -10.52 -26.87 3.88
CA THR A 361 -10.95 -26.51 5.25
C THR A 361 -10.25 -25.26 5.75
N THR A 362 -10.77 -24.64 6.80
CA THR A 362 -10.12 -23.50 7.47
C THR A 362 -8.69 -23.85 7.88
N LYS A 363 -8.48 -25.02 8.47
CA LYS A 363 -7.15 -25.51 8.88
C LYS A 363 -6.18 -25.60 7.71
N GLU A 364 -6.60 -26.23 6.62
CA GLU A 364 -5.75 -26.40 5.44
C GLU A 364 -5.29 -25.05 4.87
N TYR A 365 -6.20 -24.09 4.69
CA TYR A 365 -5.85 -22.77 4.19
C TYR A 365 -5.03 -21.93 5.20
N TYR A 366 -5.30 -22.06 6.51
CA TYR A 366 -4.49 -21.44 7.55
C TYR A 366 -3.04 -21.94 7.51
N GLU A 367 -2.86 -23.27 7.49
CA GLU A 367 -1.54 -23.89 7.41
C GLU A 367 -0.84 -23.58 6.10
N GLU A 368 -1.60 -23.53 4.97
CA GLU A 368 -1.05 -23.13 3.67
C GLU A 368 -0.54 -21.69 3.70
N GLY A 369 -1.29 -20.75 4.32
CA GLY A 369 -0.83 -19.38 4.49
C GLY A 369 0.52 -19.29 5.22
N ILE A 370 0.71 -20.10 6.25
CA ILE A 370 1.99 -20.17 6.97
C ILE A 370 3.09 -20.79 6.06
N ARG A 371 2.80 -21.90 5.36
CA ARG A 371 3.77 -22.56 4.46
C ARG A 371 4.21 -21.62 3.33
N ARG A 372 3.27 -20.89 2.71
CA ARG A 372 3.60 -19.91 1.66
C ARG A 372 4.47 -18.77 2.20
N SER A 373 4.20 -18.30 3.41
CA SER A 373 5.04 -17.29 4.05
C SER A 373 6.46 -17.81 4.35
N PHE A 374 6.62 -19.03 4.86
CA PHE A 374 7.93 -19.64 5.09
C PHE A 374 8.71 -19.79 3.80
N SER A 375 8.08 -20.34 2.76
CA SER A 375 8.68 -20.51 1.44
C SER A 375 9.06 -19.16 0.80
N GLN A 376 8.20 -18.15 0.88
CA GLN A 376 8.48 -16.79 0.37
C GLN A 376 9.77 -16.22 0.95
N TRP A 377 10.05 -16.50 2.22
CA TRP A 377 11.22 -15.99 2.93
C TRP A 377 12.39 -16.98 2.98
N ASP A 378 12.30 -18.10 2.27
CA ASP A 378 13.32 -19.14 2.25
C ASP A 378 13.72 -19.56 3.67
N VAL A 379 12.74 -20.06 4.42
CA VAL A 379 12.89 -20.47 5.83
C VAL A 379 12.39 -21.89 6.02
N ASP A 380 13.22 -22.71 6.65
CA ASP A 380 12.90 -24.09 7.02
C ASP A 380 12.11 -24.20 8.33
N GLY A 381 11.65 -25.44 8.62
CA GLY A 381 11.07 -25.76 9.93
C GLY A 381 9.56 -25.55 10.04
N VAL A 382 8.85 -25.28 8.94
CA VAL A 382 7.41 -25.02 8.94
C VAL A 382 6.59 -26.16 9.57
N ALA A 383 6.98 -27.42 9.37
CA ALA A 383 6.26 -28.56 9.92
C ALA A 383 6.27 -28.56 11.46
N THR A 384 7.42 -28.26 12.07
CA THR A 384 7.57 -28.14 13.53
C THR A 384 6.79 -26.92 14.04
N TYR A 385 6.87 -25.79 13.33
CA TYR A 385 6.14 -24.56 13.68
C TYR A 385 4.62 -24.78 13.72
N LEU A 386 4.06 -25.45 12.74
CA LEU A 386 2.62 -25.76 12.64
C LEU A 386 2.12 -26.70 13.75
N MET A 387 3.00 -27.48 14.37
CA MET A 387 2.63 -28.39 15.45
C MET A 387 2.78 -27.78 16.84
N ASP A 388 3.30 -26.56 16.96
CA ASP A 388 3.53 -25.90 18.24
C ASP A 388 2.21 -25.41 18.85
N ASN A 389 1.82 -26.08 19.94
CA ASN A 389 0.64 -25.76 20.73
C ASN A 389 0.98 -25.19 22.13
N THR A 390 2.20 -24.74 22.32
CA THR A 390 2.73 -24.26 23.62
C THR A 390 3.27 -22.85 23.57
N SER A 391 3.92 -22.48 22.47
CA SER A 391 4.48 -21.14 22.28
C SER A 391 3.37 -20.10 22.11
N THR A 392 3.53 -18.98 22.80
CA THR A 392 2.62 -17.82 22.76
C THR A 392 3.46 -16.55 22.70
N GLU A 393 2.85 -15.40 22.52
CA GLU A 393 3.51 -14.13 22.72
C GLU A 393 4.32 -14.11 24.02
N THR A 394 5.46 -13.43 24.04
CA THR A 394 6.28 -13.24 25.26
C THR A 394 6.10 -11.84 25.85
N ASN A 395 6.42 -11.69 27.12
CA ASN A 395 6.53 -10.36 27.73
C ASN A 395 7.64 -9.57 27.01
N TYR A 396 7.38 -8.31 26.75
CA TYR A 396 8.39 -7.38 26.28
C TYR A 396 9.18 -6.83 27.48
N ILE A 397 10.49 -6.92 27.43
CA ILE A 397 11.42 -6.38 28.43
C ILE A 397 12.24 -5.27 27.80
N ASP A 398 12.12 -4.07 28.31
CA ASP A 398 12.92 -2.91 27.89
C ASP A 398 14.35 -3.01 28.43
N VAL A 399 15.20 -3.75 27.71
CA VAL A 399 16.60 -3.99 28.11
C VAL A 399 17.47 -2.75 28.05
N ILE A 400 16.98 -1.68 27.44
CA ILE A 400 17.74 -0.43 27.26
C ILE A 400 17.43 0.54 28.39
N GLY A 401 16.23 0.43 28.97
CA GLY A 401 15.73 1.28 30.04
C GLY A 401 15.36 2.69 29.59
N GLY A 402 14.23 3.18 30.03
CA GLY A 402 13.80 4.57 29.89
C GLY A 402 13.07 4.95 28.61
N TYR A 403 12.82 4.01 27.68
CA TYR A 403 12.15 4.29 26.42
C TYR A 403 10.81 3.54 26.25
N GLY A 404 9.95 3.62 27.23
CA GLY A 404 8.61 3.05 27.16
C GLY A 404 8.34 1.94 28.18
N GLY A 405 9.37 1.39 28.81
CA GLY A 405 9.28 0.38 29.87
C GLY A 405 8.80 -0.99 29.39
N ASP A 406 8.74 -1.93 30.32
CA ASP A 406 8.28 -3.29 30.08
C ASP A 406 6.79 -3.33 29.72
N ALA A 407 6.37 -4.41 29.07
CA ALA A 407 4.95 -4.73 28.84
C ALA A 407 4.71 -6.22 29.03
N GLY A 408 3.66 -6.56 29.77
CA GLY A 408 3.16 -7.92 29.84
C GLY A 408 2.57 -8.34 28.48
N LYS A 409 2.71 -9.63 28.13
CA LYS A 409 2.08 -10.20 26.92
C LYS A 409 0.57 -9.94 26.94
N VAL A 410 0.00 -9.69 25.78
CA VAL A 410 -1.42 -9.38 25.58
C VAL A 410 -2.21 -10.51 24.94
N SER A 411 -1.53 -11.57 24.51
CA SER A 411 -2.14 -12.75 23.90
C SER A 411 -1.55 -14.05 24.47
N THR A 412 -2.41 -15.07 24.54
CA THR A 412 -2.02 -16.45 24.88
C THR A 412 -2.29 -17.42 23.74
N ILE A 413 -2.62 -16.90 22.56
CA ILE A 413 -2.94 -17.73 21.39
C ILE A 413 -1.70 -18.49 20.91
N THR A 414 -1.87 -19.77 20.60
CA THR A 414 -0.81 -20.65 20.08
C THR A 414 -0.86 -20.75 18.57
N ILE A 415 0.19 -21.35 17.97
CA ILE A 415 0.32 -21.48 16.52
C ILE A 415 -0.56 -22.61 15.96
N LYS A 416 -0.51 -23.80 16.58
CA LYS A 416 -1.23 -24.97 16.09
C LYS A 416 -2.72 -24.71 15.97
N TRP A 417 -3.31 -25.02 14.82
CA TRP A 417 -4.75 -24.94 14.61
C TRP A 417 -5.51 -25.88 15.56
N ASP A 418 -6.60 -25.38 16.13
CA ASP A 418 -7.49 -26.14 17.00
C ASP A 418 -8.95 -26.01 16.50
N ASP A 419 -9.47 -27.11 16.00
CA ASP A 419 -10.87 -27.16 15.49
C ASP A 419 -11.90 -27.04 16.61
N ASN A 420 -11.53 -27.32 17.87
CA ASN A 420 -12.41 -27.23 19.03
C ASN A 420 -12.37 -25.84 19.71
N ALA A 421 -11.46 -24.96 19.31
CA ALA A 421 -11.37 -23.60 19.84
C ALA A 421 -12.63 -22.79 19.52
N THR A 422 -12.90 -21.77 20.31
CA THR A 422 -13.99 -20.83 20.06
C THR A 422 -13.77 -20.06 18.75
N MET A 423 -14.82 -19.47 18.21
CA MET A 423 -14.72 -18.61 17.02
C MET A 423 -13.74 -17.45 17.23
N ALA A 424 -13.73 -16.84 18.42
CA ALA A 424 -12.81 -15.75 18.78
C ALA A 424 -11.35 -16.22 18.76
N GLU A 425 -11.03 -17.35 19.37
CA GLU A 425 -9.68 -17.93 19.38
C GLU A 425 -9.22 -18.37 17.98
N LYS A 426 -10.13 -18.94 17.18
CA LYS A 426 -9.84 -19.27 15.77
C LYS A 426 -9.50 -18.03 14.98
N MET A 427 -10.27 -16.95 15.13
CA MET A 427 -10.04 -15.69 14.44
C MET A 427 -8.74 -15.04 14.92
N GLU A 428 -8.48 -15.01 16.25
CA GLU A 428 -7.23 -14.47 16.78
C GLU A 428 -6.01 -15.21 16.23
N ARG A 429 -6.04 -16.56 16.24
CA ARG A 429 -4.96 -17.39 15.69
C ARG A 429 -4.71 -17.13 14.22
N LEU A 430 -5.79 -17.10 13.43
CA LEU A 430 -5.73 -16.84 12.00
C LEU A 430 -5.13 -15.46 11.71
N ILE A 431 -5.68 -14.42 12.32
CA ILE A 431 -5.27 -13.04 12.04
C ILE A 431 -3.87 -12.75 12.59
N THR A 432 -3.48 -13.34 13.71
CA THR A 432 -2.11 -13.19 14.23
C THR A 432 -1.07 -13.76 13.24
N GLN A 433 -1.31 -14.95 12.67
CA GLN A 433 -0.40 -15.51 11.67
C GLN A 433 -0.47 -14.78 10.33
N LYS A 434 -1.64 -14.33 9.91
CA LYS A 434 -1.82 -13.45 8.74
C LYS A 434 -1.03 -12.15 8.92
N TRP A 435 -1.14 -11.51 10.09
CA TRP A 435 -0.41 -10.28 10.41
C TRP A 435 1.11 -10.47 10.34
N ILE A 436 1.67 -11.55 10.89
CA ILE A 436 3.10 -11.87 10.75
C ILE A 436 3.48 -12.05 9.27
N ALA A 437 2.65 -12.75 8.50
CA ALA A 437 2.92 -13.06 7.10
C ALA A 437 2.76 -11.86 6.16
N LEU A 438 1.94 -10.87 6.52
CA LEU A 438 1.75 -9.62 5.76
C LEU A 438 2.98 -8.70 5.74
N TYR A 439 3.98 -8.93 6.63
CA TYR A 439 5.18 -8.11 6.61
C TYR A 439 5.86 -8.12 5.23
N PRO A 440 6.26 -6.96 4.67
CA PRO A 440 6.25 -5.60 5.25
C PRO A 440 5.05 -4.72 4.83
N ASN A 441 3.90 -5.28 4.47
CA ASN A 441 2.70 -4.51 4.09
C ASN A 441 1.95 -4.01 5.34
N GLY A 442 2.46 -2.96 5.97
CA GLY A 442 1.90 -2.39 7.19
C GLY A 442 0.51 -1.80 7.05
N GLN A 443 0.12 -1.35 5.84
CA GLN A 443 -1.24 -0.85 5.59
C GLN A 443 -2.27 -1.97 5.82
N GLU A 444 -2.02 -3.16 5.29
CA GLU A 444 -2.92 -4.29 5.47
C GLU A 444 -2.88 -4.82 6.93
N ALA A 445 -1.71 -4.80 7.56
CA ALA A 445 -1.59 -5.11 8.99
C ALA A 445 -2.44 -4.18 9.87
N TRP A 446 -2.39 -2.86 9.62
CA TRP A 446 -3.22 -1.89 10.32
C TRP A 446 -4.71 -2.09 10.03
N ASN A 447 -5.06 -2.40 8.79
CA ASN A 447 -6.44 -2.72 8.40
C ASN A 447 -6.97 -3.95 9.17
N GLU A 448 -6.19 -5.02 9.30
CA GLU A 448 -6.60 -6.20 10.05
C GLU A 448 -6.80 -5.91 11.54
N ILE A 449 -5.89 -5.16 12.18
CA ILE A 449 -6.04 -4.74 13.59
C ILE A 449 -7.34 -3.96 13.77
N ARG A 450 -7.62 -2.98 12.90
CA ARG A 450 -8.83 -2.16 13.00
C ARG A 450 -10.12 -2.93 12.75
N ARG A 451 -10.07 -3.91 11.83
CA ARG A 451 -11.23 -4.69 11.40
C ARG A 451 -11.62 -5.76 12.42
N THR A 452 -10.64 -6.40 13.03
CA THR A 452 -10.84 -7.60 13.84
C THR A 452 -10.52 -7.42 15.32
N GLY A 453 -9.72 -6.44 15.68
CA GLY A 453 -9.12 -6.30 17.00
C GLY A 453 -7.88 -7.19 17.20
N TYR A 454 -7.45 -7.93 16.18
CA TYR A 454 -6.30 -8.85 16.23
C TYR A 454 -5.19 -8.47 15.25
N PRO A 455 -3.91 -8.81 15.55
CA PRO A 455 -3.48 -9.35 16.84
C PRO A 455 -3.74 -8.35 17.97
N HIS A 456 -3.81 -8.81 19.19
CA HIS A 456 -3.76 -7.92 20.35
C HIS A 456 -2.41 -7.21 20.37
N ILE A 457 -2.40 -5.92 20.68
CA ILE A 457 -1.20 -5.06 20.64
C ILE A 457 -1.00 -4.35 21.98
N PHE A 458 0.24 -4.00 22.28
CA PHE A 458 0.57 -3.30 23.52
C PHE A 458 -0.09 -1.92 23.61
N ALA A 459 -0.50 -1.53 24.82
CA ALA A 459 -0.88 -0.16 25.12
C ALA A 459 0.30 0.80 24.86
N LEU A 460 0.02 2.03 24.49
CA LEU A 460 1.03 3.05 24.27
C LEU A 460 1.62 3.52 25.61
N PRO A 461 2.94 3.74 25.72
CA PRO A 461 3.58 4.16 26.97
C PRO A 461 3.40 5.64 27.30
N GLN A 462 2.86 6.43 26.38
CA GLN A 462 2.61 7.87 26.53
C GLN A 462 1.14 8.23 26.44
N SER A 463 0.81 9.45 26.84
CA SER A 463 -0.51 10.03 26.68
C SER A 463 -0.93 10.07 25.20
N THR A 464 -2.14 9.65 24.94
CA THR A 464 -2.78 9.58 23.63
C THR A 464 -3.74 10.73 23.37
N ASN A 465 -3.52 11.89 23.97
CA ASN A 465 -4.41 13.07 23.86
C ASN A 465 -5.89 12.78 24.19
N GLY A 466 -6.12 11.92 25.18
CA GLY A 466 -7.48 11.55 25.60
C GLY A 466 -8.11 10.41 24.82
N TYR A 467 -7.46 9.88 23.80
CA TYR A 467 -7.94 8.67 23.12
C TYR A 467 -7.63 7.40 23.95
N THR A 468 -8.57 6.47 23.97
CA THR A 468 -8.42 5.15 24.62
C THR A 468 -8.05 4.05 23.63
N LEU A 469 -7.92 4.38 22.36
CA LEU A 469 -7.57 3.44 21.29
C LEU A 469 -6.10 3.06 21.35
N LEU A 470 -5.79 1.83 20.98
CA LEU A 470 -4.42 1.34 20.84
C LEU A 470 -3.77 1.78 19.53
N THR A 471 -4.57 2.01 18.50
CA THR A 471 -4.15 2.55 17.19
C THR A 471 -5.29 3.39 16.61
N PRO A 472 -4.99 4.43 15.82
CA PRO A 472 -6.03 5.22 15.14
C PRO A 472 -6.96 4.38 14.27
N ASN A 473 -8.24 4.73 14.24
CA ASN A 473 -9.20 4.17 13.28
C ASN A 473 -9.05 4.76 11.88
N ARG A 474 -8.56 5.99 11.78
CA ARG A 474 -8.34 6.75 10.54
C ARG A 474 -7.34 7.89 10.78
N ILE A 475 -6.96 8.54 9.70
CA ILE A 475 -6.23 9.81 9.74
C ILE A 475 -7.23 10.93 9.45
N PRO A 476 -7.25 12.03 10.23
CA PRO A 476 -8.09 13.20 9.95
C PRO A 476 -7.79 13.81 8.59
N PHE A 477 -8.78 14.47 7.99
CA PHE A 477 -8.60 15.20 6.74
C PHE A 477 -7.62 16.38 6.92
N ASP A 478 -7.08 16.87 5.80
CA ASP A 478 -6.36 18.14 5.77
C ASP A 478 -7.25 19.29 6.24
N LYS A 479 -6.87 19.97 7.32
CA LYS A 479 -7.61 21.11 7.84
C LYS A 479 -7.73 22.28 6.86
N ASN A 480 -6.84 22.37 5.88
CA ASN A 480 -6.94 23.38 4.83
C ASN A 480 -8.21 23.18 3.99
N GLN A 481 -8.75 21.97 3.89
CA GLN A 481 -10.03 21.70 3.23
C GLN A 481 -11.20 22.45 3.91
N GLN A 482 -11.14 22.68 5.23
CA GLN A 482 -12.13 23.49 5.95
C GLN A 482 -12.16 24.95 5.49
N ILE A 483 -11.03 25.46 5.00
CA ILE A 483 -10.85 26.86 4.58
C ILE A 483 -11.13 27.00 3.08
N TYR A 484 -10.47 26.17 2.27
CA TYR A 484 -10.45 26.35 0.81
C TYR A 484 -11.53 25.54 0.07
N ASN A 485 -12.08 24.50 0.71
CA ASN A 485 -13.10 23.61 0.13
C ASN A 485 -14.20 23.26 1.14
N ARG A 486 -14.68 24.25 1.86
CA ARG A 486 -15.55 24.09 3.04
C ARG A 486 -16.81 23.26 2.77
N GLN A 487 -17.46 23.48 1.63
CA GLN A 487 -18.69 22.75 1.29
C GLN A 487 -18.43 21.25 1.14
N ASN A 488 -17.42 20.87 0.38
CA ASN A 488 -17.07 19.47 0.16
C ASN A 488 -16.47 18.83 1.42
N TYR A 489 -15.70 19.59 2.23
CA TYR A 489 -15.24 19.13 3.54
C TYR A 489 -16.42 18.81 4.47
N THR A 490 -17.42 19.70 4.57
CA THR A 490 -18.62 19.47 5.38
C THR A 490 -19.33 18.19 4.91
N ARG A 491 -19.47 18.03 3.59
CA ARG A 491 -20.04 16.82 3.01
C ARG A 491 -19.22 15.56 3.33
N ALA A 492 -17.89 15.63 3.30
CA ALA A 492 -17.00 14.53 3.68
C ALA A 492 -17.22 14.09 5.15
N VAL A 493 -17.36 15.04 6.07
CA VAL A 493 -17.65 14.77 7.50
C VAL A 493 -19.03 14.13 7.67
N GLU A 494 -20.05 14.59 6.95
CA GLU A 494 -21.37 13.94 6.93
C GLU A 494 -21.29 12.49 6.44
N LEU A 495 -20.57 12.25 5.35
CA LEU A 495 -20.36 10.92 4.79
C LEU A 495 -19.53 10.01 5.73
N LEU A 496 -18.62 10.60 6.50
CA LEU A 496 -17.86 9.89 7.53
C LEU A 496 -18.75 9.38 8.65
N GLY A 497 -19.86 10.09 8.96
CA GLY A 497 -20.82 9.70 9.98
C GLY A 497 -20.32 9.82 11.41
N GLY A 498 -19.37 10.73 11.64
CA GLY A 498 -18.77 11.05 12.94
C GLY A 498 -17.83 12.25 12.81
N PRO A 499 -17.22 12.74 13.90
CA PRO A 499 -16.27 13.82 13.87
C PRO A 499 -15.03 13.48 13.03
N ASP A 500 -14.40 14.51 12.45
CA ASP A 500 -13.14 14.34 11.72
C ASP A 500 -11.98 14.23 12.71
N ASP A 501 -11.84 13.04 13.29
CA ASP A 501 -10.80 12.73 14.26
C ASP A 501 -10.25 11.30 14.08
N TYR A 502 -9.32 10.90 14.91
CA TYR A 502 -8.68 9.56 14.89
C TYR A 502 -9.60 8.44 15.40
N ALA A 503 -10.65 8.74 16.16
CA ALA A 503 -11.51 7.74 16.80
C ALA A 503 -12.69 7.34 15.93
N THR A 504 -13.07 8.14 14.97
CA THR A 504 -14.20 7.83 14.09
C THR A 504 -13.90 6.59 13.26
N ARG A 505 -14.79 5.60 13.38
CA ARG A 505 -14.66 4.31 12.70
C ARG A 505 -14.86 4.43 11.19
N MET A 506 -14.11 3.66 10.45
CA MET A 506 -14.33 3.42 9.02
C MET A 506 -15.68 2.76 8.80
N TRP A 507 -16.26 2.95 7.61
CA TRP A 507 -17.52 2.29 7.25
C TRP A 507 -17.49 0.78 7.48
N TRP A 508 -16.42 0.10 7.06
CA TRP A 508 -16.27 -1.36 7.20
C TRP A 508 -15.92 -1.83 8.63
N GLN A 509 -15.73 -0.95 9.58
CA GLN A 509 -15.55 -1.27 11.02
C GLN A 509 -16.88 -1.24 11.82
N ARG A 510 -17.99 -0.91 11.19
CA ARG A 510 -19.30 -0.73 11.84
C ARG A 510 -20.07 -2.02 12.02
#